data_d2c194b96e5ac808a7d9702d80f79b69
#
_entry.id   d2c194b96e5ac808a7d9702d80f79b69
#
_cell.length_a   1.000
_cell.length_b   1.000
_cell.length_c   1.000
_cell.angle_alpha   90.00
_cell.angle_beta   90.00
_cell.angle_gamma   90.00
#
_symmetry.space_group_name_H-M   'P 1'
#
loop_
_entity.id
_entity.type
_entity.pdbx_description
1 polymer ?
#
loop_
_entity_poly.entity_id
_entity_poly.type
_entity_poly.pdbx_seq_one_letter_code
_entity_poly.pdbx_strand_id
1 'polypeptide(L)'
;MISIRNLLEKRAEYPLSKDGDSWLEEVLNNETQKDVWLITVSSTLHNSGRRKVFEQILARYSLAGVYNLGAPFYNTGAQMELIHLSSKTSDNMDVSIYKGQIFIRGVKRVRQSDGLFALPEKFSMKYEKYLEGLESWINGGAIPEDDNAGEYEYSTVVLTDISDNYLFPEYYSKKAMDVRRLLQQETLLKLGDITEIIMPRPVTDMVGKVVGMTDLKYPFDTDSIAENTATSVVLQKNDIILPSVGSVKPFLIADELDEKIYANRNMFVLRCKDIQPEYLYLYLNSEVCQTILDSQKLGCFISKITMKAAKDLPVIMPTKDEQEYSLQAQILTHIERRSYQFKSDVESRVLAYWKALHKNDDKKPEKVEDILEMELLETLKVHSTNQLQEMLHDDWKELNDCFRVGAYKATLILAGSILEAVLIDWLSEIKGHDYFAEDYMVTDRNGKQKRAELIHYINEIKYIERPHWIDEATKAHEIRKKRNLVHAKLGINSDEINEETCRMVIDYLRDVIKTRGIEA
;
A
#
# COMPACT_ATOMS: atom_id res chain seq x y z
N MET A 1 -36.07 -3.55 -16.45
CA MET A 1 -35.34 -2.98 -15.29
C MET A 1 -34.82 -4.16 -14.48
N ILE A 2 -33.51 -4.19 -14.23
CA ILE A 2 -32.85 -5.25 -13.49
C ILE A 2 -32.83 -4.88 -12.01
N SER A 3 -33.22 -5.80 -11.13
CA SER A 3 -33.06 -5.63 -9.69
C SER A 3 -32.02 -6.62 -9.18
N ILE A 4 -30.93 -6.10 -8.64
CA ILE A 4 -29.83 -6.90 -8.09
C ILE A 4 -30.33 -7.72 -6.88
N ARG A 5 -31.20 -7.12 -6.06
CA ARG A 5 -31.77 -7.81 -4.91
C ARG A 5 -32.57 -9.06 -5.34
N ASN A 6 -33.42 -8.93 -6.34
CA ASN A 6 -34.19 -10.05 -6.87
C ASN A 6 -33.27 -11.14 -7.46
N LEU A 7 -32.17 -10.74 -8.12
CA LEU A 7 -31.16 -11.69 -8.62
C LEU A 7 -30.44 -12.41 -7.46
N LEU A 8 -30.13 -11.71 -6.38
CA LEU A 8 -29.53 -12.31 -5.19
C LEU A 8 -30.50 -13.27 -4.48
N GLU A 9 -31.79 -12.90 -4.35
CA GLU A 9 -32.82 -13.76 -3.78
C GLU A 9 -32.98 -15.05 -4.61
N LYS A 10 -33.10 -14.90 -5.93
CA LYS A 10 -33.14 -16.06 -6.83
C LYS A 10 -31.89 -16.91 -6.72
N ARG A 11 -30.70 -16.31 -6.60
CA ARG A 11 -29.43 -17.04 -6.46
C ARG A 11 -29.33 -17.77 -5.12
N ALA A 12 -29.98 -17.25 -4.05
CA ALA A 12 -30.05 -17.88 -2.74
C ALA A 12 -30.75 -19.25 -2.73
N GLU A 13 -31.61 -19.49 -3.72
CA GLU A 13 -32.32 -20.77 -3.88
C GLU A 13 -31.43 -21.92 -4.40
N TYR A 14 -30.20 -21.60 -4.88
CA TYR A 14 -29.28 -22.57 -5.43
C TYR A 14 -28.08 -22.81 -4.52
N PRO A 15 -27.74 -24.07 -4.20
CA PRO A 15 -26.59 -24.40 -3.38
C PRO A 15 -25.26 -24.04 -4.09
N LEU A 16 -24.21 -23.68 -3.32
CA LEU A 16 -22.82 -23.59 -3.80
C LEU A 16 -22.16 -25.00 -3.86
N SER A 17 -22.89 -26.00 -4.26
CA SER A 17 -22.32 -27.34 -4.40
C SER A 17 -21.44 -27.43 -5.65
N LYS A 18 -20.73 -28.56 -5.79
CA LYS A 18 -19.95 -28.87 -7.00
C LYS A 18 -20.80 -28.86 -8.27
N ASP A 19 -22.11 -29.02 -8.11
CA ASP A 19 -23.13 -29.05 -9.17
C ASP A 19 -23.72 -27.64 -9.46
N GLY A 20 -23.13 -26.57 -8.91
CA GLY A 20 -23.53 -25.18 -9.17
C GLY A 20 -23.34 -24.74 -10.64
N ASP A 21 -22.87 -25.64 -11.48
CA ASP A 21 -22.73 -25.43 -12.93
C ASP A 21 -24.05 -25.66 -13.69
N SER A 22 -25.03 -26.31 -13.07
CA SER A 22 -26.36 -26.54 -13.66
C SER A 22 -27.06 -25.23 -14.08
N TRP A 23 -26.84 -24.19 -13.33
CA TRP A 23 -27.38 -22.88 -13.65
C TRP A 23 -26.62 -22.20 -14.84
N LEU A 24 -25.31 -22.43 -15.02
CA LEU A 24 -24.60 -22.01 -16.23
C LEU A 24 -25.07 -22.82 -17.46
N GLU A 25 -25.37 -24.09 -17.29
CA GLU A 25 -25.95 -24.95 -18.33
C GLU A 25 -27.39 -24.52 -18.67
N GLU A 26 -28.18 -24.07 -17.70
CA GLU A 26 -29.52 -23.51 -17.93
C GLU A 26 -29.45 -22.27 -18.83
N VAL A 27 -28.44 -21.41 -18.61
CA VAL A 27 -28.20 -20.24 -19.48
C VAL A 27 -27.78 -20.66 -20.89
N LEU A 28 -26.93 -21.68 -21.04
CA LEU A 28 -26.52 -22.21 -22.34
C LEU A 28 -27.69 -22.80 -23.12
N ASN A 29 -28.65 -23.39 -22.43
CA ASN A 29 -29.82 -24.04 -23.04
C ASN A 29 -30.95 -23.06 -23.36
N ASN A 30 -30.89 -21.81 -22.88
CA ASN A 30 -31.92 -20.78 -23.07
C ASN A 30 -31.55 -19.84 -24.23
N GLU A 31 -31.76 -20.26 -25.49
CA GLU A 31 -31.30 -19.59 -26.71
C GLU A 31 -32.00 -18.23 -27.03
N THR A 32 -33.01 -17.85 -26.25
CA THR A 32 -33.89 -16.71 -26.60
C THR A 32 -33.58 -15.40 -25.89
N GLN A 33 -32.66 -15.39 -24.91
CA GLN A 33 -32.34 -14.20 -24.14
C GLN A 33 -31.32 -13.30 -24.84
N LYS A 34 -31.66 -12.02 -25.01
CA LYS A 34 -30.76 -11.01 -25.58
C LYS A 34 -29.69 -10.55 -24.59
N ASP A 35 -30.06 -10.47 -23.33
CA ASP A 35 -29.19 -10.07 -22.22
C ASP A 35 -29.35 -11.09 -21.08
N VAL A 36 -28.23 -11.54 -20.55
CA VAL A 36 -28.18 -12.55 -19.48
C VAL A 36 -27.44 -11.97 -18.29
N TRP A 37 -28.04 -12.08 -17.13
CA TRP A 37 -27.50 -11.62 -15.87
C TRP A 37 -27.26 -12.80 -14.94
N LEU A 38 -26.02 -13.04 -14.56
CA LEU A 38 -25.59 -14.21 -13.79
C LEU A 38 -24.92 -13.79 -12.49
N ILE A 39 -25.32 -14.37 -11.35
CA ILE A 39 -24.56 -14.26 -10.11
C ILE A 39 -23.78 -15.55 -9.88
N THR A 40 -22.46 -15.45 -9.94
CA THR A 40 -21.54 -16.58 -9.76
C THR A 40 -20.60 -16.35 -8.58
N VAL A 41 -19.96 -17.42 -8.10
CA VAL A 41 -18.82 -17.28 -7.19
C VAL A 41 -17.64 -16.76 -7.95
N SER A 42 -16.91 -15.77 -7.42
CA SER A 42 -15.76 -15.12 -8.10
C SER A 42 -14.70 -16.11 -8.59
N SER A 43 -14.55 -17.26 -7.94
CA SER A 43 -13.66 -18.32 -8.39
C SER A 43 -14.17 -19.11 -9.61
N THR A 44 -15.41 -18.94 -10.02
CA THR A 44 -16.03 -19.73 -11.11
C THR A 44 -15.33 -19.49 -12.44
N LEU A 45 -15.03 -18.26 -12.77
CA LEU A 45 -14.37 -17.87 -14.02
C LEU A 45 -12.89 -18.29 -14.09
N HIS A 46 -12.28 -18.66 -12.97
CA HIS A 46 -10.88 -19.05 -12.84
C HIS A 46 -10.66 -20.55 -12.66
N ASN A 47 -11.72 -21.31 -12.42
CA ASN A 47 -11.63 -22.76 -12.31
C ASN A 47 -11.54 -23.38 -13.71
N SER A 48 -10.50 -24.17 -13.97
CA SER A 48 -10.22 -24.74 -15.28
C SER A 48 -11.38 -25.59 -15.87
N GLY A 49 -12.18 -26.24 -15.01
CA GLY A 49 -13.36 -26.98 -15.47
C GLY A 49 -14.50 -26.07 -15.90
N ARG A 50 -14.79 -25.07 -15.11
CA ARG A 50 -15.88 -24.08 -15.35
C ARG A 50 -15.56 -23.11 -16.48
N ARG A 51 -14.29 -22.83 -16.67
CA ARG A 51 -13.81 -21.98 -17.75
C ARG A 51 -14.24 -22.47 -19.14
N LYS A 52 -14.23 -23.79 -19.38
CA LYS A 52 -14.69 -24.37 -20.65
C LYS A 52 -16.16 -24.07 -20.92
N VAL A 53 -17.00 -24.14 -19.89
CA VAL A 53 -18.42 -23.79 -20.01
C VAL A 53 -18.58 -22.30 -20.28
N PHE A 54 -17.80 -21.46 -19.61
CA PHE A 54 -17.82 -20.02 -19.82
C PHE A 54 -17.31 -19.61 -21.22
N GLU A 55 -16.28 -20.27 -21.73
CA GLU A 55 -15.82 -20.10 -23.12
C GLU A 55 -16.91 -20.41 -24.15
N GLN A 56 -17.73 -21.43 -23.90
CA GLN A 56 -18.90 -21.72 -24.74
C GLN A 56 -19.96 -20.61 -24.68
N ILE A 57 -20.13 -20.00 -23.49
CA ILE A 57 -21.02 -18.86 -23.31
C ILE A 57 -20.49 -17.65 -24.08
N LEU A 58 -19.20 -17.34 -23.95
CA LEU A 58 -18.56 -16.23 -24.66
C LEU A 58 -18.53 -16.39 -26.20
N ALA A 59 -18.67 -17.62 -26.70
CA ALA A 59 -18.85 -17.84 -28.12
C ALA A 59 -20.22 -17.33 -28.64
N ARG A 60 -21.19 -17.11 -27.76
CA ARG A 60 -22.55 -16.67 -28.11
C ARG A 60 -22.85 -15.24 -27.64
N TYR A 61 -22.20 -14.80 -26.58
CA TYR A 61 -22.45 -13.52 -25.92
C TYR A 61 -21.15 -12.73 -25.77
N SER A 62 -21.27 -11.42 -25.86
CA SER A 62 -20.21 -10.50 -25.43
C SER A 62 -20.30 -10.23 -23.94
N LEU A 63 -19.15 -10.19 -23.27
CA LEU A 63 -19.05 -9.80 -21.86
C LEU A 63 -19.23 -8.28 -21.76
N ALA A 64 -20.41 -7.86 -21.28
CA ALA A 64 -20.75 -6.44 -21.16
C ALA A 64 -20.46 -5.86 -19.77
N GLY A 65 -20.38 -6.71 -18.73
CA GLY A 65 -20.06 -6.23 -17.39
C GLY A 65 -19.67 -7.34 -16.42
N VAL A 66 -18.78 -7.00 -15.48
CA VAL A 66 -18.40 -7.84 -14.33
C VAL A 66 -18.39 -6.98 -13.07
N TYR A 67 -19.27 -7.30 -12.13
CA TYR A 67 -19.51 -6.49 -10.96
C TYR A 67 -19.30 -7.31 -9.70
N ASN A 68 -18.42 -6.85 -8.82
CA ASN A 68 -18.18 -7.49 -7.54
C ASN A 68 -19.35 -7.22 -6.58
N LEU A 69 -19.96 -8.26 -6.06
CA LEU A 69 -21.03 -8.15 -5.07
C LEU A 69 -20.54 -8.42 -3.63
N GLY A 70 -19.22 -8.56 -3.43
CA GLY A 70 -18.69 -8.96 -2.13
C GLY A 70 -19.23 -10.33 -1.68
N ALA A 71 -19.48 -10.51 -0.39
CA ALA A 71 -20.04 -11.75 0.16
C ALA A 71 -21.48 -11.52 0.69
N PRO A 72 -22.48 -11.42 -0.19
CA PRO A 72 -23.83 -10.97 0.15
C PRO A 72 -24.65 -12.00 0.95
N PHE A 73 -24.23 -13.24 1.02
CA PHE A 73 -24.98 -14.31 1.68
C PHE A 73 -24.59 -14.51 3.14
N TYR A 74 -25.60 -14.62 4.00
CA TYR A 74 -25.46 -14.70 5.45
C TYR A 74 -24.64 -15.90 5.93
N ASN A 75 -24.80 -17.05 5.29
CA ASN A 75 -24.24 -18.33 5.72
C ASN A 75 -22.91 -18.71 5.03
N THR A 76 -22.40 -17.85 4.17
CA THR A 76 -21.12 -18.08 3.50
C THR A 76 -20.31 -16.80 3.34
N GLY A 77 -19.00 -16.96 3.29
CA GLY A 77 -18.11 -15.88 2.94
C GLY A 77 -17.65 -15.90 1.49
N ALA A 78 -18.32 -16.67 0.63
CA ALA A 78 -18.00 -16.70 -0.78
C ALA A 78 -18.29 -15.33 -1.40
N GLN A 79 -17.29 -14.75 -2.06
CA GLN A 79 -17.51 -13.57 -2.89
C GLN A 79 -18.29 -13.95 -4.12
N MET A 80 -19.20 -13.08 -4.48
CA MET A 80 -20.06 -13.25 -5.64
C MET A 80 -19.76 -12.15 -6.65
N GLU A 81 -19.94 -12.48 -7.91
CA GLU A 81 -19.85 -11.55 -9.04
C GLU A 81 -21.18 -11.60 -9.79
N LEU A 82 -21.66 -10.43 -10.17
CA LEU A 82 -22.72 -10.28 -11.15
C LEU A 82 -22.06 -10.12 -12.52
N ILE A 83 -22.42 -11.00 -13.46
CA ILE A 83 -21.92 -10.98 -14.83
C ILE A 83 -23.04 -10.58 -15.76
N HIS A 84 -22.79 -9.60 -16.61
CA HIS A 84 -23.67 -9.18 -17.69
C HIS A 84 -23.13 -9.69 -19.03
N LEU A 85 -23.93 -10.51 -19.69
CA LEU A 85 -23.68 -11.04 -21.03
C LEU A 85 -24.70 -10.47 -21.99
N SER A 86 -24.26 -9.87 -23.09
CA SER A 86 -25.13 -9.31 -24.13
C SER A 86 -24.96 -10.03 -25.45
N SER A 87 -26.07 -10.22 -26.17
CA SER A 87 -26.06 -10.72 -27.54
C SER A 87 -25.55 -9.68 -28.55
N LYS A 88 -25.39 -8.42 -28.12
CA LYS A 88 -24.80 -7.34 -28.91
C LYS A 88 -23.32 -7.26 -28.65
N THR A 89 -22.53 -7.06 -29.69
CA THR A 89 -21.11 -6.77 -29.57
C THR A 89 -20.96 -5.44 -28.80
N SER A 90 -20.17 -5.44 -27.75
CA SER A 90 -19.82 -4.25 -26.98
C SER A 90 -18.34 -4.00 -27.12
N ASP A 91 -17.94 -2.74 -27.30
CA ASP A 91 -16.53 -2.34 -27.32
C ASP A 91 -15.98 -2.07 -25.91
N ASN A 92 -16.86 -2.12 -24.91
CA ASN A 92 -16.54 -1.82 -23.52
C ASN A 92 -17.16 -2.86 -22.59
N MET A 93 -16.54 -3.03 -21.44
CA MET A 93 -17.01 -3.82 -20.32
C MET A 93 -17.13 -2.93 -19.07
N ASP A 94 -18.28 -2.96 -18.43
CA ASP A 94 -18.49 -2.26 -17.15
C ASP A 94 -17.94 -3.10 -16.00
N VAL A 95 -17.30 -2.43 -15.04
CA VAL A 95 -16.66 -3.06 -13.89
C VAL A 95 -17.02 -2.30 -12.62
N SER A 96 -17.42 -3.00 -11.57
CA SER A 96 -17.53 -2.43 -10.23
C SER A 96 -16.86 -3.30 -9.18
N ILE A 97 -16.31 -2.66 -8.15
CA ILE A 97 -15.57 -3.30 -7.07
C ILE A 97 -16.16 -2.83 -5.75
N TYR A 98 -16.42 -3.77 -4.84
CA TYR A 98 -16.81 -3.47 -3.47
C TYR A 98 -15.79 -4.07 -2.49
N LYS A 99 -15.13 -3.23 -1.69
CA LYS A 99 -14.10 -3.60 -0.72
C LYS A 99 -14.58 -3.49 0.73
N GLY A 100 -15.76 -2.93 0.93
CA GLY A 100 -16.32 -2.67 2.25
C GLY A 100 -16.81 -3.95 2.97
N GLN A 101 -17.24 -3.80 4.21
CA GLN A 101 -17.85 -4.86 4.99
C GLN A 101 -19.37 -4.86 4.80
N ILE A 102 -19.93 -5.98 4.34
CA ILE A 102 -21.37 -6.16 4.13
C ILE A 102 -22.08 -6.38 5.46
N PHE A 103 -21.41 -7.03 6.43
CA PHE A 103 -22.02 -7.43 7.70
C PHE A 103 -21.49 -6.63 8.89
N ILE A 104 -22.38 -6.38 9.84
CA ILE A 104 -22.00 -5.78 11.12
C ILE A 104 -21.11 -6.78 11.90
N ARG A 105 -20.00 -6.27 12.46
CA ARG A 105 -19.08 -7.05 13.29
C ARG A 105 -19.83 -7.80 14.40
N GLY A 106 -19.70 -9.12 14.47
CA GLY A 106 -20.27 -9.94 15.55
C GLY A 106 -21.38 -10.91 15.13
N VAL A 107 -21.89 -10.85 13.91
CA VAL A 107 -22.86 -11.85 13.44
C VAL A 107 -22.12 -13.14 13.10
N LYS A 108 -22.33 -14.19 13.88
CA LYS A 108 -21.83 -15.53 13.58
C LYS A 108 -22.47 -16.03 12.28
N ARG A 109 -21.64 -16.28 11.28
CA ARG A 109 -22.09 -16.95 10.05
C ARG A 109 -22.32 -18.42 10.36
N VAL A 110 -23.57 -18.85 10.35
CA VAL A 110 -23.94 -20.24 10.55
C VAL A 110 -24.14 -20.88 9.18
N ARG A 111 -23.40 -21.96 8.90
CA ARG A 111 -23.60 -22.74 7.68
C ARG A 111 -24.91 -23.53 7.82
N GLN A 112 -25.84 -23.29 6.91
CA GLN A 112 -27.07 -24.08 6.88
C GLN A 112 -26.79 -25.51 6.41
N SER A 113 -27.50 -26.49 6.98
CA SER A 113 -27.28 -27.90 6.71
C SER A 113 -27.76 -28.34 5.32
N ASP A 114 -28.67 -27.59 4.71
CA ASP A 114 -29.23 -27.83 3.38
C ASP A 114 -28.37 -27.32 2.22
N GLY A 115 -27.26 -26.61 2.52
CA GLY A 115 -26.36 -26.05 1.53
C GLY A 115 -26.91 -24.84 0.79
N LEU A 116 -28.09 -24.33 1.13
CA LEU A 116 -28.66 -23.11 0.57
C LEU A 116 -28.06 -21.87 1.19
N PHE A 117 -28.15 -20.76 0.46
CA PHE A 117 -27.71 -19.44 0.94
C PHE A 117 -28.93 -18.63 1.36
N ALA A 118 -28.80 -17.94 2.50
CA ALA A 118 -29.77 -16.96 2.92
C ALA A 118 -29.17 -15.56 2.78
N LEU A 119 -29.99 -14.59 2.35
CA LEU A 119 -29.67 -13.17 2.44
C LEU A 119 -29.85 -12.73 3.88
N PRO A 120 -29.04 -11.78 4.38
CA PRO A 120 -29.30 -11.12 5.65
C PRO A 120 -30.58 -10.29 5.56
N GLU A 121 -31.29 -10.15 6.68
CA GLU A 121 -32.48 -9.29 6.76
C GLU A 121 -32.17 -7.85 6.38
N LYS A 122 -30.99 -7.38 6.77
CA LYS A 122 -30.48 -6.04 6.45
C LYS A 122 -29.03 -6.11 6.00
N PHE A 123 -28.71 -5.40 4.93
CA PHE A 123 -27.36 -5.06 4.53
C PHE A 123 -26.86 -3.83 5.30
N SER A 124 -25.54 -3.58 5.31
CA SER A 124 -25.04 -2.31 5.81
C SER A 124 -25.53 -1.15 4.93
N MET A 125 -25.73 0.04 5.51
CA MET A 125 -26.15 1.23 4.73
C MET A 125 -25.21 1.53 3.56
N LYS A 126 -23.91 1.34 3.73
CA LYS A 126 -22.91 1.55 2.67
C LYS A 126 -23.05 0.54 1.53
N TYR A 127 -23.30 -0.71 1.87
CA TYR A 127 -23.51 -1.74 0.87
C TYR A 127 -24.82 -1.53 0.12
N GLU A 128 -25.88 -1.12 0.79
CA GLU A 128 -27.15 -0.76 0.14
C GLU A 128 -26.95 0.39 -0.84
N LYS A 129 -26.23 1.44 -0.44
CA LYS A 129 -25.86 2.56 -1.32
C LYS A 129 -25.08 2.10 -2.56
N TYR A 130 -24.13 1.17 -2.37
CA TYR A 130 -23.39 0.57 -3.47
C TYR A 130 -24.32 -0.18 -4.44
N LEU A 131 -25.23 -1.03 -3.92
CA LEU A 131 -26.18 -1.77 -4.76
C LEU A 131 -27.14 -0.85 -5.50
N GLU A 132 -27.64 0.19 -4.85
CA GLU A 132 -28.53 1.20 -5.46
C GLU A 132 -27.81 1.93 -6.61
N GLY A 133 -26.58 2.35 -6.39
CA GLY A 133 -25.76 2.98 -7.44
C GLY A 133 -25.52 2.04 -8.60
N LEU A 134 -25.13 0.79 -8.32
CA LEU A 134 -24.91 -0.24 -9.33
C LEU A 134 -26.22 -0.54 -10.10
N GLU A 135 -27.34 -0.73 -9.39
CA GLU A 135 -28.64 -0.99 -10.00
C GLU A 135 -29.11 0.17 -10.90
N SER A 136 -28.89 1.43 -10.48
CA SER A 136 -29.16 2.60 -11.30
C SER A 136 -28.32 2.59 -12.58
N TRP A 137 -27.03 2.32 -12.46
CA TRP A 137 -26.10 2.30 -13.61
C TRP A 137 -26.45 1.22 -14.63
N ILE A 138 -26.64 -0.03 -14.20
CA ILE A 138 -26.99 -1.14 -15.11
C ILE A 138 -28.37 -0.95 -15.78
N ASN A 139 -29.22 -0.13 -15.24
CA ASN A 139 -30.51 0.24 -15.83
C ASN A 139 -30.46 1.51 -16.70
N GLY A 140 -29.27 1.99 -17.07
CA GLY A 140 -29.06 3.11 -18.01
C GLY A 140 -28.87 4.46 -17.32
N GLY A 141 -28.64 4.50 -16.01
CA GLY A 141 -28.21 5.70 -15.28
C GLY A 141 -26.76 6.07 -15.57
N ALA A 142 -26.31 7.20 -15.05
CA ALA A 142 -24.91 7.61 -15.08
C ALA A 142 -24.04 6.66 -14.26
N ILE A 143 -22.73 6.58 -14.60
CA ILE A 143 -21.74 5.90 -13.77
C ILE A 143 -21.74 6.57 -12.40
N PRO A 144 -21.96 5.82 -11.30
CA PRO A 144 -21.94 6.40 -9.97
C PRO A 144 -20.54 6.96 -9.64
N GLU A 145 -20.51 8.00 -8.84
CA GLU A 145 -19.22 8.52 -8.32
C GLU A 145 -18.54 7.49 -7.41
N ASP A 146 -17.21 7.43 -7.48
CA ASP A 146 -16.41 6.61 -6.58
C ASP A 146 -16.67 7.01 -5.13
N ASP A 147 -16.63 6.04 -4.22
CA ASP A 147 -16.66 6.31 -2.80
C ASP A 147 -15.35 6.97 -2.35
N ASN A 148 -15.42 8.19 -1.84
CA ASN A 148 -14.27 8.91 -1.30
C ASN A 148 -13.55 8.16 -0.18
N ALA A 149 -14.21 7.20 0.46
CA ALA A 149 -13.62 6.30 1.45
C ALA A 149 -12.87 5.11 0.82
N GLY A 150 -12.90 4.94 -0.51
CA GLY A 150 -12.27 3.84 -1.22
C GLY A 150 -12.92 2.47 -0.99
N GLU A 151 -14.19 2.45 -0.53
CA GLU A 151 -14.92 1.20 -0.26
C GLU A 151 -15.53 0.59 -1.53
N TYR A 152 -15.80 1.38 -2.56
CA TYR A 152 -16.29 0.90 -3.85
C TYR A 152 -15.79 1.77 -5.00
N GLU A 153 -15.79 1.19 -6.18
CA GLU A 153 -15.30 1.80 -7.41
C GLU A 153 -16.17 1.33 -8.59
N TYR A 154 -16.43 2.23 -9.53
CA TYR A 154 -17.11 1.94 -10.78
C TYR A 154 -16.27 2.43 -11.95
N SER A 155 -16.16 1.63 -13.00
CA SER A 155 -15.41 1.99 -14.19
C SER A 155 -15.89 1.25 -15.44
N THR A 156 -15.57 1.80 -16.62
CA THR A 156 -15.77 1.14 -17.90
C THR A 156 -14.41 0.88 -18.55
N VAL A 157 -14.17 -0.35 -18.94
CA VAL A 157 -12.91 -0.84 -19.51
C VAL A 157 -13.10 -1.12 -20.99
N VAL A 158 -12.18 -0.67 -21.82
CA VAL A 158 -12.20 -0.96 -23.27
C VAL A 158 -11.84 -2.43 -23.49
N LEU A 159 -12.52 -3.11 -24.43
CA LEU A 159 -12.31 -4.54 -24.70
C LEU A 159 -10.87 -4.91 -25.03
N THR A 160 -10.11 -4.02 -25.66
CA THR A 160 -8.69 -4.24 -25.95
C THR A 160 -7.82 -4.40 -24.71
N ASP A 161 -8.27 -3.87 -23.58
CA ASP A 161 -7.57 -3.94 -22.28
C ASP A 161 -8.02 -5.14 -21.45
N ILE A 162 -8.99 -5.93 -21.94
CA ILE A 162 -9.52 -7.09 -21.23
C ILE A 162 -8.62 -8.29 -21.47
N SER A 163 -8.20 -8.91 -20.37
CA SER A 163 -7.40 -10.12 -20.39
C SER A 163 -8.28 -11.36 -20.24
N ASP A 164 -8.22 -12.27 -21.19
CA ASP A 164 -8.91 -13.57 -21.12
C ASP A 164 -8.54 -14.42 -19.90
N ASN A 165 -7.43 -14.09 -19.25
CA ASN A 165 -6.93 -14.82 -18.10
C ASN A 165 -7.46 -14.28 -16.76
N TYR A 166 -7.95 -13.05 -16.73
CA TYR A 166 -8.33 -12.34 -15.51
C TYR A 166 -9.66 -11.62 -15.70
N LEU A 167 -10.76 -12.37 -15.48
CA LEU A 167 -12.14 -11.87 -15.66
C LEU A 167 -12.80 -11.49 -14.33
N PHE A 168 -12.06 -10.96 -13.39
CA PHE A 168 -12.57 -10.50 -12.09
C PHE A 168 -12.35 -9.00 -11.91
N PRO A 169 -13.30 -8.31 -11.24
CA PRO A 169 -13.33 -6.84 -11.18
C PRO A 169 -12.05 -6.20 -10.63
N GLU A 170 -11.45 -6.77 -9.60
CA GLU A 170 -10.26 -6.21 -8.94
C GLU A 170 -9.07 -6.06 -9.89
N TYR A 171 -8.99 -6.92 -10.90
CA TYR A 171 -7.96 -6.82 -11.94
C TYR A 171 -8.07 -5.51 -12.71
N TYR A 172 -9.27 -4.97 -12.87
CA TYR A 172 -9.59 -3.78 -13.63
C TYR A 172 -9.77 -2.54 -12.76
N SER A 173 -9.36 -2.59 -11.48
CA SER A 173 -9.37 -1.39 -10.64
C SER A 173 -8.56 -0.26 -11.29
N LYS A 174 -9.01 0.97 -11.13
CA LYS A 174 -8.38 2.16 -11.71
C LYS A 174 -6.87 2.19 -11.41
N LYS A 175 -6.52 1.99 -10.13
CA LYS A 175 -5.10 1.94 -9.72
C LYS A 175 -4.31 0.85 -10.44
N ALA A 176 -4.87 -0.36 -10.57
CA ALA A 176 -4.19 -1.46 -11.25
C ALA A 176 -4.06 -1.24 -12.76
N MET A 177 -5.07 -0.64 -13.39
CA MET A 177 -5.02 -0.29 -14.81
C MET A 177 -3.99 0.81 -15.09
N ASP A 178 -3.93 1.85 -14.26
CA ASP A 178 -2.96 2.92 -14.39
C ASP A 178 -1.52 2.38 -14.25
N VAL A 179 -1.28 1.51 -13.27
CA VAL A 179 0.03 0.84 -13.12
C VAL A 179 0.37 -0.01 -14.33
N ARG A 180 -0.58 -0.77 -14.90
CA ARG A 180 -0.31 -1.56 -16.11
C ARG A 180 0.00 -0.70 -17.32
N ARG A 181 -0.69 0.43 -17.50
CA ARG A 181 -0.37 1.38 -18.57
C ARG A 181 1.03 1.95 -18.44
N LEU A 182 1.45 2.28 -17.22
CA LEU A 182 2.83 2.70 -16.96
C LEU A 182 3.82 1.59 -17.31
N LEU A 183 3.55 0.36 -16.90
CA LEU A 183 4.42 -0.78 -17.17
C LEU A 183 4.55 -1.11 -18.67
N GLN A 184 3.54 -0.80 -19.50
CA GLN A 184 3.61 -1.01 -20.96
C GLN A 184 4.71 -0.20 -21.65
N GLN A 185 5.22 0.84 -21.00
CA GLN A 185 6.30 1.68 -21.53
C GLN A 185 7.69 1.11 -21.22
N GLU A 186 7.76 0.02 -20.45
CA GLU A 186 8.99 -0.55 -19.93
C GLU A 186 9.39 -1.85 -20.61
N THR A 187 10.69 -2.19 -20.51
CA THR A 187 11.17 -3.53 -20.83
C THR A 187 10.82 -4.49 -19.72
N LEU A 188 9.86 -5.36 -20.00
CA LEU A 188 9.31 -6.29 -19.03
C LEU A 188 9.74 -7.72 -19.34
N LEU A 189 10.11 -8.46 -18.30
CA LEU A 189 10.17 -9.92 -18.31
C LEU A 189 9.15 -10.49 -17.33
N LYS A 190 8.78 -11.75 -17.53
CA LYS A 190 7.94 -12.45 -16.56
C LYS A 190 8.77 -12.99 -15.42
N LEU A 191 8.24 -12.93 -14.19
CA LEU A 191 8.92 -13.49 -13.02
C LEU A 191 9.32 -14.96 -13.24
N GLY A 192 8.47 -15.74 -13.90
CA GLY A 192 8.76 -17.15 -14.21
C GLY A 192 9.92 -17.38 -15.16
N ASP A 193 10.30 -16.38 -15.98
CA ASP A 193 11.41 -16.48 -16.91
C ASP A 193 12.75 -16.23 -16.23
N ILE A 194 12.78 -15.33 -15.26
CA ILE A 194 13.97 -14.87 -14.54
C ILE A 194 14.19 -15.56 -13.19
N THR A 195 13.23 -16.37 -12.75
CA THR A 195 13.30 -17.15 -11.50
C THR A 195 12.83 -18.58 -11.69
N GLU A 196 13.31 -19.48 -10.85
CA GLU A 196 12.65 -20.75 -10.59
C GLU A 196 11.64 -20.53 -9.47
N ILE A 197 10.33 -20.73 -9.76
CA ILE A 197 9.26 -20.61 -8.77
C ILE A 197 8.91 -22.00 -8.26
N ILE A 198 9.24 -22.27 -7.00
CA ILE A 198 9.08 -23.58 -6.37
C ILE A 198 7.89 -23.52 -5.41
N MET A 199 6.97 -24.48 -5.53
CA MET A 199 5.85 -24.65 -4.59
C MET A 199 6.16 -25.79 -3.63
N PRO A 200 6.35 -25.51 -2.32
CA PRO A 200 6.64 -26.54 -1.33
C PRO A 200 5.49 -27.54 -1.20
N ARG A 201 5.82 -28.81 -1.15
CA ARG A 201 4.86 -29.91 -0.94
C ARG A 201 5.18 -30.63 0.38
N PRO A 202 4.20 -30.97 1.20
CA PRO A 202 4.44 -31.77 2.40
C PRO A 202 5.13 -33.08 2.07
N VAL A 203 6.08 -33.48 2.90
CA VAL A 203 6.76 -34.78 2.83
C VAL A 203 6.26 -35.64 3.98
N THR A 204 5.65 -36.78 3.66
CA THR A 204 5.12 -37.69 4.65
C THR A 204 6.25 -38.20 5.56
N ASP A 205 5.95 -38.30 6.87
CA ASP A 205 6.84 -38.86 7.89
C ASP A 205 8.16 -38.08 8.13
N MET A 206 8.26 -36.86 7.63
CA MET A 206 9.40 -35.98 7.87
C MET A 206 8.99 -34.77 8.71
N VAL A 207 9.67 -34.58 9.83
CA VAL A 207 9.49 -33.42 10.73
C VAL A 207 10.73 -32.53 10.68
N GLY A 208 10.52 -31.22 10.75
CA GLY A 208 11.60 -30.25 10.79
C GLY A 208 11.09 -28.83 11.04
N LYS A 209 11.98 -27.88 11.18
CA LYS A 209 11.64 -26.46 11.35
C LYS A 209 11.01 -25.93 10.06
N VAL A 210 9.75 -25.53 10.12
CA VAL A 210 8.97 -25.04 8.97
C VAL A 210 8.56 -23.59 9.20
N VAL A 211 9.04 -22.70 8.35
CA VAL A 211 8.76 -21.26 8.42
C VAL A 211 7.25 -20.99 8.32
N GLY A 212 6.69 -20.32 9.31
CA GLY A 212 5.34 -19.74 9.29
C GLY A 212 5.33 -18.31 8.74
N MET A 213 4.14 -17.75 8.56
CA MET A 213 3.99 -16.35 8.10
C MET A 213 4.50 -15.34 9.16
N THR A 214 4.41 -15.68 10.43
CA THR A 214 4.84 -14.86 11.55
C THR A 214 6.35 -14.84 11.75
N ASP A 215 7.05 -15.81 11.17
CA ASP A 215 8.50 -15.95 11.29
C ASP A 215 9.23 -15.11 10.21
N LEU A 216 8.49 -14.68 9.16
CA LEU A 216 9.01 -13.83 8.08
C LEU A 216 9.17 -12.37 8.52
N LYS A 217 10.13 -12.13 9.40
CA LYS A 217 10.48 -10.82 9.94
C LYS A 217 11.97 -10.71 10.17
N TYR A 218 12.50 -9.50 10.18
CA TYR A 218 13.91 -9.27 10.56
C TYR A 218 14.02 -8.84 12.02
N PRO A 219 15.04 -9.29 12.76
CA PRO A 219 16.00 -10.32 12.35
C PRO A 219 15.30 -11.67 12.15
N PHE A 220 15.81 -12.47 11.19
CA PHE A 220 15.29 -13.81 10.94
C PHE A 220 15.82 -14.74 12.03
N ASP A 221 14.94 -15.09 12.95
CA ASP A 221 15.27 -15.91 14.12
C ASP A 221 14.90 -17.38 13.85
N THR A 222 15.89 -18.17 13.50
CA THR A 222 15.72 -19.60 13.19
C THR A 222 15.43 -20.44 14.44
N ASP A 223 15.84 -19.98 15.62
CA ASP A 223 15.63 -20.72 16.87
C ASP A 223 14.17 -20.74 17.29
N SER A 224 13.42 -19.67 16.96
CA SER A 224 12.00 -19.56 17.29
C SER A 224 11.07 -20.33 16.34
N ILE A 225 11.59 -20.88 15.22
CA ILE A 225 10.78 -21.59 14.23
C ILE A 225 10.32 -22.95 14.77
N ALA A 226 9.00 -23.16 14.75
CA ALA A 226 8.39 -24.39 15.24
C ALA A 226 8.65 -25.59 14.33
N GLU A 227 8.82 -26.76 14.93
CA GLU A 227 8.83 -28.02 14.20
C GLU A 227 7.45 -28.40 13.71
N ASN A 228 7.37 -28.84 12.47
CA ASN A 228 6.14 -29.26 11.82
C ASN A 228 6.45 -30.31 10.74
N THR A 229 5.41 -30.81 10.04
CA THR A 229 5.61 -31.66 8.85
C THR A 229 6.44 -30.89 7.84
N ALA A 230 7.64 -31.40 7.54
CA ALA A 230 8.57 -30.80 6.60
C ALA A 230 8.00 -30.79 5.17
N THR A 231 8.54 -29.92 4.35
CA THR A 231 8.18 -29.85 2.93
C THR A 231 9.36 -30.24 2.04
N SER A 232 9.10 -30.36 0.75
CA SER A 232 10.11 -30.71 -0.26
C SER A 232 11.15 -29.61 -0.50
N VAL A 233 11.02 -28.44 0.15
CA VAL A 233 11.87 -27.28 -0.13
C VAL A 233 12.59 -26.82 1.13
N VAL A 234 13.89 -27.02 1.15
CA VAL A 234 14.81 -26.43 2.13
C VAL A 234 15.19 -25.04 1.65
N LEU A 235 15.04 -24.06 2.52
CA LEU A 235 15.45 -22.68 2.27
C LEU A 235 16.99 -22.57 2.23
N GLN A 236 17.45 -21.67 1.40
CA GLN A 236 18.87 -21.34 1.26
C GLN A 236 19.07 -19.84 1.12
N LYS A 237 20.28 -19.38 1.31
CA LYS A 237 20.62 -17.98 1.07
C LYS A 237 20.20 -17.53 -0.32
N ASN A 238 19.74 -16.31 -0.41
CA ASN A 238 19.20 -15.66 -1.61
C ASN A 238 17.85 -16.20 -2.10
N ASP A 239 17.21 -17.16 -1.40
CA ASP A 239 15.82 -17.49 -1.66
C ASP A 239 14.93 -16.30 -1.29
N ILE A 240 13.97 -15.94 -2.17
CA ILE A 240 12.91 -14.99 -1.85
C ILE A 240 11.65 -15.79 -1.58
N ILE A 241 11.09 -15.61 -0.40
CA ILE A 241 9.82 -16.22 -0.01
C ILE A 241 8.71 -15.25 -0.41
N LEU A 242 7.81 -15.70 -1.29
CA LEU A 242 6.62 -14.99 -1.70
C LEU A 242 5.40 -15.69 -1.10
N PRO A 243 4.77 -15.15 -0.06
CA PRO A 243 3.54 -15.73 0.50
C PRO A 243 2.46 -15.84 -0.56
N SER A 244 1.88 -17.02 -0.73
CA SER A 244 0.81 -17.24 -1.70
C SER A 244 -0.58 -16.98 -1.13
N VAL A 245 -0.70 -16.75 0.17
CA VAL A 245 -1.96 -16.62 0.92
C VAL A 245 -1.90 -15.42 1.85
N GLY A 246 -2.94 -14.62 1.90
CA GLY A 246 -3.04 -13.46 2.79
C GLY A 246 -2.25 -12.25 2.32
N SER A 247 -1.53 -11.60 3.24
CA SER A 247 -0.66 -10.47 2.90
C SER A 247 0.58 -11.00 2.16
N VAL A 248 0.77 -10.54 0.93
CA VAL A 248 1.87 -10.99 0.06
C VAL A 248 3.04 -10.03 0.22
N LYS A 249 3.72 -10.10 1.37
CA LYS A 249 4.97 -9.37 1.58
C LYS A 249 6.14 -10.32 1.34
N PRO A 250 6.92 -10.12 0.29
CA PRO A 250 8.11 -10.92 0.03
C PRO A 250 9.11 -10.83 1.18
N PHE A 251 9.86 -11.90 1.38
CA PHE A 251 10.91 -11.97 2.38
C PHE A 251 12.17 -12.60 1.76
N LEU A 252 13.33 -11.97 1.93
CA LEU A 252 14.59 -12.45 1.40
C LEU A 252 15.38 -13.19 2.49
N ILE A 253 15.78 -14.43 2.23
CA ILE A 253 16.75 -15.16 3.04
C ILE A 253 18.14 -14.64 2.70
N ALA A 254 18.62 -13.81 3.56
CA ALA A 254 19.79 -13.01 3.27
C ALA A 254 21.10 -13.64 3.69
N ASP A 255 21.06 -14.39 4.76
CA ASP A 255 22.25 -14.99 5.37
C ASP A 255 22.25 -16.50 5.14
N GLU A 256 23.42 -17.12 5.29
CA GLU A 256 23.53 -18.57 5.34
C GLU A 256 22.73 -19.08 6.56
N LEU A 257 22.08 -20.22 6.39
CA LEU A 257 21.32 -20.86 7.46
C LEU A 257 22.17 -21.98 8.05
N ASP A 258 22.41 -21.92 9.35
CA ASP A 258 23.23 -22.93 10.08
C ASP A 258 22.54 -24.29 10.18
N GLU A 259 21.21 -24.31 9.94
CA GLU A 259 20.39 -25.51 10.01
C GLU A 259 19.37 -25.58 8.85
N LYS A 260 18.74 -26.76 8.68
CA LYS A 260 17.73 -26.98 7.64
C LYS A 260 16.40 -26.38 8.05
N ILE A 261 16.01 -25.29 7.39
CA ILE A 261 14.71 -24.65 7.52
C ILE A 261 13.90 -24.95 6.27
N TYR A 262 12.65 -25.38 6.43
CA TYR A 262 11.77 -25.74 5.33
C TYR A 262 10.76 -24.60 5.06
N ALA A 263 10.48 -24.38 3.77
CA ALA A 263 9.42 -23.44 3.37
C ALA A 263 8.03 -24.02 3.62
N ASN A 264 7.04 -23.19 3.99
CA ASN A 264 5.67 -23.59 4.19
C ASN A 264 4.94 -23.80 2.85
N ARG A 265 3.96 -24.71 2.81
CA ARG A 265 3.12 -24.98 1.62
C ARG A 265 2.31 -23.78 1.10
N ASN A 266 2.12 -22.75 1.92
CA ASN A 266 1.39 -21.53 1.57
C ASN A 266 2.30 -20.42 1.05
N MET A 267 3.47 -20.75 0.57
CA MET A 267 4.50 -19.85 0.05
C MET A 267 5.01 -20.37 -1.29
N PHE A 268 5.49 -19.45 -2.11
CA PHE A 268 6.39 -19.77 -3.21
C PHE A 268 7.82 -19.42 -2.79
N VAL A 269 8.77 -20.25 -3.18
CA VAL A 269 10.19 -19.95 -3.06
C VAL A 269 10.71 -19.58 -4.43
N LEU A 270 11.26 -18.38 -4.55
CA LEU A 270 11.81 -17.84 -5.80
C LEU A 270 13.33 -17.95 -5.75
N ARG A 271 13.91 -18.65 -6.69
CA ARG A 271 15.35 -18.73 -6.89
C ARG A 271 15.72 -17.95 -8.13
N CYS A 272 16.47 -16.88 -7.97
CA CYS A 272 16.88 -16.02 -9.06
C CYS A 272 17.83 -16.73 -10.00
N LYS A 273 17.67 -16.52 -11.32
CA LYS A 273 18.56 -17.03 -12.37
C LYS A 273 19.44 -15.90 -12.91
N ASP A 274 18.81 -14.95 -13.59
CA ASP A 274 19.50 -13.88 -14.32
C ASP A 274 19.23 -12.49 -13.74
N ILE A 275 18.76 -12.43 -12.48
CA ILE A 275 18.45 -11.20 -11.75
C ILE A 275 19.01 -11.30 -10.34
N GLN A 276 19.42 -10.16 -9.78
CA GLN A 276 19.93 -10.12 -8.42
C GLN A 276 18.78 -10.26 -7.41
N PRO A 277 18.92 -11.13 -6.40
CA PRO A 277 17.85 -11.37 -5.41
C PRO A 277 17.40 -10.10 -4.68
N GLU A 278 18.32 -9.21 -4.35
CA GLU A 278 18.05 -7.96 -3.65
C GLU A 278 17.22 -7.01 -4.51
N TYR A 279 17.56 -6.86 -5.79
CA TYR A 279 16.75 -6.06 -6.72
C TYR A 279 15.33 -6.62 -6.83
N LEU A 280 15.21 -7.93 -7.05
CA LEU A 280 13.91 -8.58 -7.17
C LEU A 280 13.11 -8.44 -5.87
N TYR A 281 13.73 -8.59 -4.71
CA TYR A 281 13.11 -8.39 -3.40
C TYR A 281 12.52 -6.97 -3.27
N LEU A 282 13.30 -5.96 -3.62
CA LEU A 282 12.86 -4.56 -3.58
C LEU A 282 11.73 -4.30 -4.57
N TYR A 283 11.87 -4.81 -5.81
CA TYR A 283 10.82 -4.68 -6.82
C TYR A 283 9.50 -5.33 -6.36
N LEU A 284 9.56 -6.55 -5.85
CA LEU A 284 8.38 -7.27 -5.34
C LEU A 284 7.69 -6.55 -4.17
N ASN A 285 8.44 -5.78 -3.35
CA ASN A 285 7.92 -4.96 -2.27
C ASN A 285 7.45 -3.57 -2.73
N SER A 286 7.75 -3.15 -3.96
CA SER A 286 7.34 -1.85 -4.48
C SER A 286 5.81 -1.72 -4.56
N GLU A 287 5.30 -0.49 -4.44
CA GLU A 287 3.86 -0.21 -4.59
C GLU A 287 3.33 -0.67 -5.95
N VAL A 288 4.12 -0.51 -6.99
CA VAL A 288 3.81 -0.94 -8.36
C VAL A 288 3.54 -2.45 -8.41
N CYS A 289 4.50 -3.25 -7.94
CA CYS A 289 4.36 -4.70 -7.93
C CYS A 289 3.26 -5.17 -6.98
N GLN A 290 3.17 -4.60 -5.78
CA GLN A 290 2.12 -4.92 -4.82
C GLN A 290 0.72 -4.60 -5.37
N THR A 291 0.55 -3.50 -6.10
CA THR A 291 -0.72 -3.17 -6.77
C THR A 291 -1.11 -4.25 -7.79
N ILE A 292 -0.16 -4.73 -8.61
CA ILE A 292 -0.42 -5.80 -9.56
C ILE A 292 -0.75 -7.11 -8.83
N LEU A 293 0.02 -7.49 -7.81
CA LEU A 293 -0.23 -8.70 -7.02
C LEU A 293 -1.60 -8.66 -6.34
N ASP A 294 -1.96 -7.53 -5.73
CA ASP A 294 -3.25 -7.35 -5.06
C ASP A 294 -4.42 -7.45 -6.05
N SER A 295 -4.25 -6.92 -7.26
CA SER A 295 -5.26 -7.00 -8.32
C SER A 295 -5.43 -8.42 -8.87
N GLN A 296 -4.51 -9.34 -8.61
CA GLN A 296 -4.54 -10.74 -9.09
C GLN A 296 -4.87 -11.75 -8.00
N LYS A 297 -5.16 -11.30 -6.78
CA LYS A 297 -5.55 -12.16 -5.67
C LYS A 297 -6.95 -12.72 -5.87
N LEU A 298 -7.09 -14.01 -5.64
CA LEU A 298 -8.37 -14.72 -5.67
C LEU A 298 -8.79 -15.15 -4.26
N GLY A 299 -10.06 -15.01 -3.96
CA GLY A 299 -10.67 -15.49 -2.70
C GLY A 299 -11.08 -14.37 -1.75
N CYS A 300 -12.06 -14.67 -0.90
CA CYS A 300 -12.80 -13.70 -0.11
C CYS A 300 -12.30 -13.47 1.31
N PHE A 301 -11.98 -14.53 2.04
CA PHE A 301 -11.49 -14.42 3.43
C PHE A 301 -9.98 -14.51 3.50
N ILE A 302 -9.44 -15.40 2.68
CA ILE A 302 -8.01 -15.62 2.57
C ILE A 302 -7.72 -15.50 1.08
N SER A 303 -7.27 -14.31 0.68
CA SER A 303 -6.87 -14.07 -0.70
C SER A 303 -5.62 -14.89 -1.03
N LYS A 304 -5.58 -15.41 -2.26
CA LYS A 304 -4.52 -16.30 -2.71
C LYS A 304 -4.01 -15.88 -4.09
N ILE A 305 -2.71 -15.88 -4.27
CA ILE A 305 -2.05 -15.78 -5.57
C ILE A 305 -1.87 -17.18 -6.15
N THR A 306 -2.23 -17.34 -7.43
CA THR A 306 -2.00 -18.59 -8.14
C THR A 306 -0.57 -18.70 -8.65
N MET A 307 -0.08 -19.92 -8.89
CA MET A 307 1.22 -20.15 -9.54
C MET A 307 1.30 -19.47 -10.91
N LYS A 308 0.21 -19.44 -11.66
CA LYS A 308 0.14 -18.76 -12.96
C LYS A 308 0.31 -17.25 -12.79
N ALA A 309 -0.42 -16.64 -11.86
CA ALA A 309 -0.29 -15.21 -11.57
C ALA A 309 1.13 -14.84 -11.13
N ALA A 310 1.75 -15.66 -10.28
CA ALA A 310 3.15 -15.45 -9.90
C ALA A 310 4.11 -15.56 -11.09
N LYS A 311 3.94 -16.56 -11.97
CA LYS A 311 4.78 -16.72 -13.17
C LYS A 311 4.63 -15.59 -14.17
N ASP A 312 3.40 -15.12 -14.38
CA ASP A 312 3.08 -14.07 -15.36
C ASP A 312 3.30 -12.65 -14.80
N LEU A 313 3.75 -12.51 -13.55
CA LEU A 313 4.02 -11.21 -12.93
C LEU A 313 5.07 -10.45 -13.73
N PRO A 314 4.78 -9.24 -14.21
CA PRO A 314 5.74 -8.42 -14.96
C PRO A 314 6.82 -7.89 -14.02
N VAL A 315 8.06 -8.01 -14.42
CA VAL A 315 9.23 -7.47 -13.71
C VAL A 315 9.98 -6.54 -14.66
N ILE A 316 10.23 -5.32 -14.21
CA ILE A 316 11.06 -4.36 -14.96
C ILE A 316 12.50 -4.84 -14.91
N MET A 317 13.14 -4.92 -16.07
CA MET A 317 14.54 -5.32 -16.14
C MET A 317 15.44 -4.10 -15.96
N PRO A 318 16.36 -4.14 -15.00
CA PRO A 318 17.28 -3.04 -14.79
C PRO A 318 18.28 -2.94 -15.97
N THR A 319 18.62 -1.73 -16.35
CA THR A 319 19.74 -1.43 -17.23
C THR A 319 21.06 -1.75 -16.53
N LYS A 320 22.20 -1.75 -17.25
CA LYS A 320 23.52 -1.97 -16.62
C LYS A 320 23.84 -0.95 -15.55
N ASP A 321 23.46 0.31 -15.75
CA ASP A 321 23.68 1.39 -14.78
C ASP A 321 22.80 1.20 -13.54
N GLU A 322 21.60 0.67 -13.71
CA GLU A 322 20.67 0.31 -12.63
C GLU A 322 21.13 -0.93 -11.85
N GLN A 323 21.87 -1.86 -12.49
CA GLN A 323 22.50 -2.97 -11.78
C GLN A 323 23.61 -2.50 -10.84
N GLU A 324 24.34 -1.45 -11.21
CA GLU A 324 25.33 -0.81 -10.34
C GLU A 324 24.65 -0.08 -9.16
N TYR A 325 23.48 0.51 -9.40
CA TYR A 325 22.63 1.06 -8.34
C TYR A 325 22.04 -0.03 -7.44
N SER A 326 21.72 -1.19 -7.99
CA SER A 326 21.27 -2.34 -7.20
C SER A 326 22.38 -2.85 -6.27
N LEU A 327 23.65 -2.67 -6.61
CA LEU A 327 24.77 -2.98 -5.72
C LEU A 327 24.79 -2.05 -4.49
N GLN A 328 24.45 -0.77 -4.68
CA GLN A 328 24.25 0.18 -3.56
C GLN A 328 23.03 -0.20 -2.74
N ALA A 329 21.93 -0.63 -3.38
CA ALA A 329 20.77 -1.17 -2.70
C ALA A 329 21.07 -2.46 -1.93
N GLN A 330 21.99 -3.31 -2.41
CA GLN A 330 22.49 -4.48 -1.66
C GLN A 330 23.18 -4.06 -0.37
N ILE A 331 24.05 -3.06 -0.45
CA ILE A 331 24.76 -2.53 0.73
C ILE A 331 23.74 -1.96 1.72
N LEU A 332 22.78 -1.19 1.24
CA LEU A 332 21.70 -0.63 2.07
C LEU A 332 20.85 -1.75 2.69
N THR A 333 20.42 -2.74 1.90
CA THR A 333 19.65 -3.89 2.41
C THR A 333 20.46 -4.67 3.47
N HIS A 334 21.79 -4.76 3.32
CA HIS A 334 22.66 -5.39 4.30
C HIS A 334 22.79 -4.57 5.59
N ILE A 335 22.75 -3.24 5.49
CA ILE A 335 22.69 -2.32 6.63
C ILE A 335 21.34 -2.40 7.32
N GLU A 336 20.24 -2.46 6.57
CA GLU A 336 18.86 -2.58 7.10
C GLU A 336 18.63 -3.82 7.95
N ARG A 337 19.27 -4.93 7.62
CA ARG A 337 19.19 -6.15 8.41
C ARG A 337 19.75 -5.98 9.81
N ARG A 338 20.57 -4.97 10.03
CA ARG A 338 21.15 -4.62 11.33
C ARG A 338 20.36 -3.55 12.08
N SER A 339 19.45 -2.81 11.42
CA SER A 339 18.64 -1.78 12.06
C SER A 339 17.20 -1.75 11.53
N TYR A 340 16.25 -1.91 12.40
CA TYR A 340 14.80 -1.96 12.16
C TYR A 340 14.19 -0.71 11.49
N GLN A 341 14.94 0.38 11.38
CA GLN A 341 14.45 1.69 10.95
C GLN A 341 14.47 1.92 9.42
N PHE A 342 15.20 1.13 8.67
CA PHE A 342 15.54 1.43 7.27
C PHE A 342 14.56 0.98 6.18
N LYS A 343 13.54 0.18 6.51
CA LYS A 343 12.66 -0.46 5.51
C LYS A 343 11.89 0.54 4.64
N SER A 344 11.41 1.62 5.24
CA SER A 344 10.64 2.69 4.59
C SER A 344 11.50 3.49 3.60
N ASP A 345 12.76 3.69 3.92
CA ASP A 345 13.66 4.54 3.16
C ASP A 345 14.08 3.90 1.81
N VAL A 346 14.34 2.58 1.82
CA VAL A 346 14.69 1.84 0.60
C VAL A 346 13.51 1.74 -0.36
N GLU A 347 12.32 1.44 0.15
CA GLU A 347 11.09 1.41 -0.66
C GLU A 347 10.83 2.78 -1.32
N SER A 348 11.02 3.86 -0.56
CA SER A 348 10.85 5.23 -1.05
C SER A 348 11.90 5.64 -2.08
N ARG A 349 13.16 5.23 -1.90
CA ARG A 349 14.26 5.51 -2.85
C ARG A 349 14.08 4.73 -4.15
N VAL A 350 13.71 3.45 -4.09
CA VAL A 350 13.42 2.65 -5.29
C VAL A 350 12.22 3.23 -6.04
N LEU A 351 11.17 3.64 -5.33
CA LEU A 351 9.99 4.25 -5.94
C LEU A 351 10.31 5.65 -6.52
N ALA A 352 11.11 6.46 -5.80
CA ALA A 352 11.55 7.78 -6.27
C ALA A 352 12.46 7.66 -7.51
N TYR A 353 13.37 6.70 -7.51
CA TYR A 353 14.23 6.39 -8.64
C TYR A 353 13.41 5.92 -9.84
N TRP A 354 12.45 5.01 -9.62
CA TRP A 354 11.54 4.55 -10.64
C TRP A 354 10.68 5.68 -11.22
N LYS A 355 10.12 6.56 -10.38
CA LYS A 355 9.39 7.77 -10.80
C LYS A 355 10.28 8.76 -11.57
N ALA A 356 11.57 8.84 -11.22
CA ALA A 356 12.52 9.72 -11.91
C ALA A 356 12.88 9.19 -13.30
N LEU A 357 13.06 7.88 -13.45
CA LEU A 357 13.29 7.22 -14.74
C LEU A 357 12.15 7.45 -15.74
N HIS A 358 10.91 7.59 -15.23
CA HIS A 358 9.69 7.69 -16.05
C HIS A 358 9.22 9.11 -16.32
N LYS A 359 9.87 10.11 -15.74
CA LYS A 359 9.72 11.49 -16.21
C LYS A 359 10.62 11.66 -17.43
N ASN A 360 10.03 11.77 -18.63
CA ASN A 360 10.69 12.01 -19.91
C ASN A 360 11.59 13.27 -19.91
N ASP A 361 12.55 13.33 -19.03
CA ASP A 361 13.62 14.29 -19.01
C ASP A 361 14.95 13.56 -19.10
N ASP A 362 15.72 13.82 -20.14
CA ASP A 362 17.11 13.38 -20.36
C ASP A 362 18.12 13.85 -19.27
N LYS A 363 17.64 14.24 -18.11
CA LYS A 363 18.45 14.52 -16.95
C LYS A 363 18.53 13.27 -16.10
N LYS A 364 19.76 12.72 -15.96
CA LYS A 364 20.09 11.84 -14.83
C LYS A 364 19.41 12.42 -13.59
N PRO A 365 18.69 11.61 -12.78
CA PRO A 365 18.16 12.09 -11.52
C PRO A 365 19.34 12.76 -10.82
N GLU A 366 19.23 14.06 -10.59
CA GLU A 366 20.03 14.68 -9.56
C GLU A 366 19.86 13.76 -8.38
N LYS A 367 20.99 13.25 -7.81
CA LYS A 367 20.94 12.54 -6.54
C LYS A 367 19.82 13.18 -5.78
N VAL A 368 18.85 12.37 -5.24
CA VAL A 368 17.92 12.91 -4.27
C VAL A 368 18.82 13.45 -3.18
N GLU A 369 19.30 14.66 -3.39
CA GLU A 369 20.08 15.38 -2.42
C GLU A 369 19.21 15.33 -1.19
N ASP A 370 19.76 14.76 -0.16
CA ASP A 370 19.10 14.76 1.14
C ASP A 370 18.53 16.17 1.28
N ILE A 371 17.18 16.25 1.27
CA ILE A 371 16.45 17.54 1.20
C ILE A 371 17.00 18.51 2.24
N LEU A 372 17.77 17.96 3.13
CA LEU A 372 18.54 18.61 4.17
C LEU A 372 19.93 18.00 4.20
N GLU A 373 20.91 18.81 3.87
CA GLU A 373 22.30 18.46 4.00
C GLU A 373 22.60 18.16 5.47
N MET A 374 23.02 16.95 5.78
CA MET A 374 23.47 16.57 7.13
C MET A 374 24.55 17.53 7.65
N GLU A 375 25.38 18.05 6.74
CA GLU A 375 26.38 19.10 7.01
C GLU A 375 25.79 20.33 7.72
N LEU A 376 24.51 20.64 7.52
CA LEU A 376 23.89 21.80 8.15
C LEU A 376 23.73 21.62 9.66
N LEU A 377 23.51 20.39 10.12
CA LEU A 377 23.43 20.10 11.56
C LEU A 377 24.81 19.96 12.22
N GLU A 378 25.80 19.50 11.45
CA GLU A 378 27.18 19.44 11.95
C GLU A 378 27.75 20.86 12.18
N THR A 379 27.24 21.86 11.44
CA THR A 379 27.61 23.29 11.61
C THR A 379 26.71 24.03 12.59
N LEU A 380 25.63 23.43 13.07
CA LEU A 380 24.74 24.06 14.03
C LEU A 380 25.46 24.27 15.36
N LYS A 381 25.65 25.52 15.73
CA LYS A 381 26.18 25.88 17.03
C LYS A 381 25.14 25.62 18.10
N VAL A 382 25.44 24.67 18.98
CA VAL A 382 24.61 24.34 20.15
C VAL A 382 25.35 24.78 21.40
N HIS A 383 24.69 25.60 22.21
CA HIS A 383 25.26 26.15 23.43
C HIS A 383 25.14 25.18 24.61
N SER A 384 23.99 24.47 24.70
CA SER A 384 23.60 23.83 25.94
C SER A 384 24.28 22.48 26.20
N THR A 385 24.24 21.49 25.30
CA THR A 385 24.87 20.18 25.53
C THR A 385 25.04 19.35 24.26
N ASN A 386 25.96 18.36 24.29
CA ASN A 386 26.10 17.35 23.24
C ASN A 386 24.81 16.52 23.08
N GLN A 387 24.05 16.30 24.16
CA GLN A 387 22.78 15.58 24.11
C GLN A 387 21.72 16.30 23.28
N LEU A 388 21.67 17.64 23.33
CA LEU A 388 20.77 18.41 22.49
C LEU A 388 21.16 18.28 21.01
N GLN A 389 22.44 18.26 20.69
CA GLN A 389 22.93 18.07 19.33
C GLN A 389 22.57 16.70 18.80
N GLU A 390 22.74 15.62 19.58
CA GLU A 390 22.33 14.27 19.22
C GLU A 390 20.80 14.18 19.00
N MET A 391 20.00 14.76 19.89
CA MET A 391 18.55 14.81 19.77
C MET A 391 18.12 15.56 18.50
N LEU A 392 18.70 16.73 18.21
CA LEU A 392 18.38 17.49 16.99
C LEU A 392 18.77 16.72 15.73
N HIS A 393 19.87 15.99 15.77
CA HIS A 393 20.28 15.13 14.66
C HIS A 393 19.28 13.98 14.40
N ASP A 394 18.80 13.34 15.47
CA ASP A 394 17.80 12.27 15.37
C ASP A 394 16.45 12.81 14.90
N ASP A 395 15.97 13.91 15.47
CA ASP A 395 14.71 14.57 15.07
C ASP A 395 14.75 15.03 13.60
N TRP A 396 15.90 15.51 13.14
CA TRP A 396 16.12 15.94 11.76
C TRP A 396 16.07 14.80 10.76
N LYS A 397 16.67 13.67 11.15
CA LYS A 397 16.60 12.44 10.38
C LYS A 397 15.16 11.91 10.31
N GLU A 398 14.45 11.88 11.44
CA GLU A 398 13.05 11.47 11.51
C GLU A 398 12.14 12.39 10.68
N LEU A 399 12.38 13.70 10.70
CA LEU A 399 11.67 14.68 9.87
C LEU A 399 11.80 14.35 8.37
N ASN A 400 13.02 14.05 7.91
CA ASN A 400 13.27 13.67 6.53
C ASN A 400 12.56 12.37 6.17
N ASP A 401 12.63 11.37 7.06
CA ASP A 401 11.99 10.09 6.84
C ASP A 401 10.46 10.24 6.77
N CYS A 402 9.86 11.03 7.66
CA CYS A 402 8.43 11.36 7.60
C CYS A 402 8.05 12.08 6.31
N PHE A 403 8.85 13.03 5.85
CA PHE A 403 8.59 13.76 4.60
C PHE A 403 8.64 12.83 3.39
N ARG A 404 9.65 11.96 3.30
CA ARG A 404 9.86 11.02 2.20
C ARG A 404 8.72 10.03 2.05
N VAL A 405 8.15 9.55 3.16
CA VAL A 405 7.03 8.58 3.14
C VAL A 405 5.65 9.25 3.01
N GLY A 406 5.61 10.59 2.84
CA GLY A 406 4.35 11.33 2.74
C GLY A 406 3.62 11.50 4.07
N ALA A 407 4.27 11.26 5.21
CA ALA A 407 3.72 11.47 6.55
C ALA A 407 3.72 12.98 6.91
N TYR A 408 3.11 13.80 6.05
CA TYR A 408 3.19 15.27 6.11
C TYR A 408 2.80 15.86 7.45
N LYS A 409 1.83 15.25 8.13
CA LYS A 409 1.43 15.68 9.47
C LYS A 409 2.55 15.51 10.50
N ALA A 410 3.27 14.40 10.47
CA ALA A 410 4.41 14.13 11.34
C ALA A 410 5.58 15.07 10.99
N THR A 411 5.85 15.29 9.70
CA THR A 411 6.85 16.26 9.22
C THR A 411 6.63 17.65 9.81
N LEU A 412 5.39 18.16 9.80
CA LEU A 412 5.07 19.48 10.36
C LEU A 412 5.24 19.53 11.90
N ILE A 413 4.95 18.43 12.59
CA ILE A 413 5.17 18.33 14.05
C ILE A 413 6.66 18.40 14.36
N LEU A 414 7.47 17.58 13.69
CA LEU A 414 8.92 17.51 13.90
C LEU A 414 9.60 18.82 13.53
N ALA A 415 9.22 19.45 12.41
CA ALA A 415 9.76 20.77 12.06
C ALA A 415 9.50 21.83 13.15
N GLY A 416 8.31 21.80 13.75
CA GLY A 416 7.99 22.67 14.88
C GLY A 416 8.76 22.33 16.14
N SER A 417 9.04 21.06 16.41
CA SER A 417 9.83 20.59 17.55
C SER A 417 11.29 21.01 17.44
N ILE A 418 11.90 20.77 16.27
CA ILE A 418 13.28 21.19 15.99
C ILE A 418 13.42 22.72 16.11
N LEU A 419 12.50 23.48 15.52
CA LEU A 419 12.49 24.92 15.64
C LEU A 419 12.43 25.36 17.10
N GLU A 420 11.54 24.77 17.90
CA GLU A 420 11.40 25.10 19.32
C GLU A 420 12.69 24.83 20.09
N ALA A 421 13.33 23.69 19.88
CA ALA A 421 14.59 23.33 20.52
C ALA A 421 15.74 24.28 20.15
N VAL A 422 15.88 24.62 18.87
CA VAL A 422 16.89 25.58 18.38
C VAL A 422 16.70 26.97 19.00
N LEU A 423 15.44 27.42 19.10
CA LEU A 423 15.16 28.75 19.68
C LEU A 423 15.34 28.79 21.19
N ILE A 424 15.05 27.69 21.90
CA ILE A 424 15.33 27.57 23.35
C ILE A 424 16.84 27.64 23.59
N ASP A 425 17.63 26.89 22.82
CA ASP A 425 19.09 26.91 22.91
C ASP A 425 19.66 28.30 22.61
N TRP A 426 19.20 28.95 21.55
CA TRP A 426 19.61 30.28 21.18
C TRP A 426 19.29 31.31 22.26
N LEU A 427 18.07 31.29 22.81
CA LEU A 427 17.67 32.17 23.88
C LEU A 427 18.47 31.91 25.15
N SER A 428 18.79 30.64 25.45
CA SER A 428 19.63 30.27 26.58
C SER A 428 21.03 30.89 26.48
N GLU A 429 21.64 30.86 25.29
CA GLU A 429 22.93 31.51 25.04
C GLU A 429 22.83 33.03 25.23
N ILE A 430 21.85 33.68 24.59
CA ILE A 430 21.68 35.15 24.67
C ILE A 430 21.46 35.64 26.10
N LYS A 431 20.64 34.90 26.87
CA LYS A 431 20.31 35.29 28.25
C LYS A 431 21.29 34.77 29.29
N GLY A 432 22.21 33.87 28.90
CA GLY A 432 23.14 33.21 29.84
C GLY A 432 22.42 32.35 30.89
N HIS A 433 21.31 31.68 30.50
CA HIS A 433 20.46 30.91 31.38
C HIS A 433 19.97 29.63 30.68
N ASP A 434 20.00 28.49 31.35
CA ASP A 434 19.59 27.21 30.79
C ASP A 434 18.06 27.03 30.82
N TYR A 435 17.38 27.38 29.73
CA TYR A 435 15.93 27.22 29.58
C TYR A 435 15.48 25.81 29.23
N PHE A 436 16.38 24.84 29.13
CA PHE A 436 16.01 23.41 29.14
C PHE A 436 15.87 22.87 30.54
N ALA A 437 16.68 23.36 31.49
CA ALA A 437 16.60 22.99 32.89
C ALA A 437 15.50 23.76 33.65
N GLU A 438 15.29 25.04 33.30
CA GLU A 438 14.30 25.91 33.93
C GLU A 438 13.39 26.54 32.88
N ASP A 439 12.08 26.46 33.07
CA ASP A 439 11.09 27.01 32.15
C ASP A 439 11.26 28.53 31.94
N TYR A 440 11.28 28.98 30.69
CA TYR A 440 11.15 30.39 30.36
C TYR A 440 9.72 30.85 30.67
N MET A 441 9.57 31.72 31.65
CA MET A 441 8.28 32.22 32.13
C MET A 441 7.94 33.57 31.49
N VAL A 442 6.72 33.70 31.00
CA VAL A 442 6.19 34.93 30.42
C VAL A 442 4.94 35.39 31.18
N THR A 443 4.75 36.69 31.24
CA THR A 443 3.57 37.28 31.90
C THR A 443 2.46 37.49 30.86
N ASP A 444 1.29 36.92 31.13
CA ASP A 444 0.12 37.11 30.26
C ASP A 444 -0.52 38.52 30.44
N ARG A 445 -1.51 38.82 29.62
CA ARG A 445 -2.24 40.13 29.64
C ARG A 445 -2.94 40.40 30.99
N ASN A 446 -3.15 39.37 31.79
CA ASN A 446 -3.79 39.46 33.12
C ASN A 446 -2.77 39.54 34.24
N GLY A 447 -1.46 39.63 33.93
CA GLY A 447 -0.40 39.67 34.91
C GLY A 447 -0.01 38.32 35.51
N LYS A 448 -0.55 37.19 34.97
CA LYS A 448 -0.24 35.83 35.45
C LYS A 448 0.98 35.28 34.73
N GLN A 449 1.89 34.71 35.49
CA GLN A 449 3.04 33.97 34.94
C GLN A 449 2.59 32.65 34.33
N LYS A 450 3.04 32.37 33.09
CA LYS A 450 2.84 31.09 32.41
C LYS A 450 4.13 30.66 31.70
N ARG A 451 4.27 29.37 31.46
CA ARG A 451 5.35 28.82 30.64
C ARG A 451 5.29 29.41 29.23
N ALA A 452 6.44 29.76 28.69
CA ALA A 452 6.54 30.22 27.32
C ALA A 452 6.11 29.11 26.32
N GLU A 453 5.56 29.52 25.22
CA GLU A 453 5.21 28.70 24.06
C GLU A 453 6.09 29.15 22.88
N LEU A 454 6.19 28.36 21.83
CA LEU A 454 7.01 28.64 20.64
C LEU A 454 6.87 30.10 20.13
N ILE A 455 5.67 30.69 20.19
CA ILE A 455 5.44 32.09 19.78
C ILE A 455 6.24 33.08 20.64
N HIS A 456 6.45 32.78 21.92
CA HIS A 456 7.16 33.68 22.84
C HIS A 456 8.66 33.63 22.55
N TYR A 457 9.23 32.46 22.26
CA TYR A 457 10.63 32.32 21.86
C TYR A 457 10.90 33.05 20.55
N ILE A 458 10.06 32.92 19.54
CA ILE A 458 10.20 33.62 18.25
C ILE A 458 10.18 35.13 18.46
N ASN A 459 9.24 35.64 19.25
CA ASN A 459 9.10 37.08 19.48
C ASN A 459 10.25 37.67 20.31
N GLU A 460 10.73 36.94 21.30
CA GLU A 460 11.83 37.38 22.16
C GLU A 460 13.15 37.47 21.39
N ILE A 461 13.48 36.43 20.60
CA ILE A 461 14.67 36.44 19.76
C ILE A 461 14.55 37.55 18.70
N LYS A 462 13.39 37.71 18.05
CA LYS A 462 13.13 38.81 17.13
C LYS A 462 13.36 40.17 17.77
N TYR A 463 13.00 40.35 19.02
CA TYR A 463 13.19 41.60 19.75
C TYR A 463 14.67 41.87 20.03
N ILE A 464 15.43 40.84 20.40
CA ILE A 464 16.84 40.94 20.79
C ILE A 464 17.74 41.12 19.54
N GLU A 465 17.52 40.31 18.50
CA GLU A 465 18.37 40.20 17.31
C GLU A 465 17.97 41.16 16.18
N ARG A 466 17.19 42.19 16.45
CA ARG A 466 16.89 43.22 15.44
C ARG A 466 18.17 44.01 15.03
N PRO A 467 18.33 44.30 13.74
CA PRO A 467 17.42 44.07 12.58
C PRO A 467 17.64 42.75 11.84
N HIS A 468 18.61 41.94 12.24
CA HIS A 468 19.14 40.81 11.46
C HIS A 468 18.23 39.61 11.35
N TRP A 469 17.17 39.50 12.16
CA TRP A 469 16.31 38.32 12.23
C TRP A 469 14.82 38.61 11.94
N ILE A 470 14.50 39.60 11.15
CA ILE A 470 13.10 39.97 10.86
C ILE A 470 12.45 38.95 9.88
N ASP A 471 13.18 38.57 8.82
CA ASP A 471 12.68 37.68 7.79
C ASP A 471 12.59 36.24 8.32
N GLU A 472 13.60 35.80 9.05
CA GLU A 472 13.64 34.48 9.71
C GLU A 472 12.55 34.34 10.77
N ALA A 473 12.27 35.39 11.54
CA ALA A 473 11.15 35.39 12.48
C ALA A 473 9.80 35.20 11.75
N THR A 474 9.66 35.77 10.55
CA THR A 474 8.46 35.55 9.72
C THR A 474 8.34 34.11 9.27
N LYS A 475 9.44 33.50 8.80
CA LYS A 475 9.52 32.07 8.45
C LYS A 475 9.23 31.18 9.65
N ALA A 476 9.83 31.48 10.82
CA ALA A 476 9.55 30.75 12.06
C ALA A 476 8.07 30.81 12.48
N HIS A 477 7.41 31.96 12.30
CA HIS A 477 5.97 32.08 12.53
C HIS A 477 5.15 31.26 11.55
N GLU A 478 5.55 31.16 10.28
CA GLU A 478 4.88 30.28 9.32
C GLU A 478 5.03 28.80 9.71
N ILE A 479 6.23 28.35 10.07
CA ILE A 479 6.44 26.98 10.59
C ILE A 479 5.49 26.71 11.78
N ARG A 480 5.43 27.62 12.75
CA ARG A 480 4.53 27.51 13.91
C ARG A 480 3.07 27.43 13.49
N LYS A 481 2.62 28.24 12.52
CA LYS A 481 1.24 28.20 12.02
C LYS A 481 0.91 26.84 11.39
N LYS A 482 1.81 26.33 10.53
CA LYS A 482 1.63 25.04 9.85
C LYS A 482 1.68 23.87 10.84
N ARG A 483 2.58 23.90 11.83
CA ARG A 483 2.58 22.93 12.94
C ARG A 483 1.25 22.90 13.70
N ASN A 484 0.60 24.04 13.88
CA ASN A 484 -0.69 24.09 14.57
C ASN A 484 -1.86 23.49 13.76
N LEU A 485 -1.74 23.35 12.44
CA LEU A 485 -2.75 22.66 11.60
C LEU A 485 -2.91 21.17 11.95
N VAL A 486 -1.93 20.57 12.62
CA VAL A 486 -1.99 19.16 13.02
C VAL A 486 -2.99 18.86 14.14
N HIS A 487 -3.47 19.88 14.85
CA HIS A 487 -4.52 19.71 15.84
C HIS A 487 -5.84 19.33 15.16
N ALA A 488 -6.51 18.29 15.67
CA ALA A 488 -7.69 17.67 15.07
C ALA A 488 -8.78 18.69 14.65
N LYS A 489 -9.00 19.73 15.46
CA LYS A 489 -10.00 20.77 15.17
C LYS A 489 -9.65 21.65 13.96
N LEU A 490 -8.38 21.85 13.66
CA LEU A 490 -7.90 22.69 12.57
C LEU A 490 -7.56 21.86 11.32
N GLY A 491 -7.16 20.61 11.49
CA GLY A 491 -6.69 19.74 10.43
C GLY A 491 -7.77 18.97 9.66
N ILE A 492 -9.01 18.89 10.19
CA ILE A 492 -10.10 18.12 9.55
C ILE A 492 -10.47 18.66 8.16
N ASN A 493 -10.24 19.94 7.89
CA ASN A 493 -10.59 20.58 6.62
C ASN A 493 -9.40 21.31 5.98
N SER A 494 -8.18 20.91 6.26
CA SER A 494 -7.00 21.63 5.77
C SER A 494 -6.33 20.87 4.63
N ASP A 495 -6.55 21.34 3.40
CA ASP A 495 -5.78 20.94 2.21
C ASP A 495 -4.31 21.41 2.29
N GLU A 496 -3.95 22.13 3.34
CA GLU A 496 -2.61 22.67 3.57
C GLU A 496 -1.63 21.65 4.17
N ILE A 497 -2.09 20.44 4.57
CA ILE A 497 -1.20 19.36 5.03
C ILE A 497 -0.85 18.51 3.80
N ASN A 498 0.10 18.99 3.02
CA ASN A 498 0.52 18.41 1.75
C ASN A 498 2.04 18.52 1.56
N GLU A 499 2.56 17.94 0.48
CA GLU A 499 3.99 17.92 0.15
C GLU A 499 4.56 19.34 -0.01
N GLU A 500 3.86 20.22 -0.73
CA GLU A 500 4.32 21.59 -1.02
C GLU A 500 4.50 22.40 0.28
N THR A 501 3.53 22.32 1.19
CA THR A 501 3.62 22.98 2.50
C THR A 501 4.76 22.41 3.34
N CYS A 502 4.95 21.08 3.35
CA CYS A 502 6.06 20.47 4.09
C CYS A 502 7.42 20.90 3.53
N ARG A 503 7.57 20.92 2.21
CA ARG A 503 8.79 21.38 1.54
C ARG A 503 9.11 22.83 1.91
N MET A 504 8.13 23.71 1.82
CA MET A 504 8.28 25.11 2.24
C MET A 504 8.69 25.23 3.72
N VAL A 505 8.08 24.47 4.60
CA VAL A 505 8.39 24.48 6.04
C VAL A 505 9.82 23.99 6.31
N ILE A 506 10.27 22.96 5.60
CA ILE A 506 11.64 22.46 5.69
C ILE A 506 12.64 23.52 5.22
N ASP A 507 12.38 24.19 4.09
CA ASP A 507 13.23 25.27 3.58
C ASP A 507 13.31 26.46 4.57
N TYR A 508 12.18 26.83 5.16
CA TYR A 508 12.15 27.88 6.18
C TYR A 508 12.91 27.48 7.45
N LEU A 509 12.79 26.22 7.87
CA LEU A 509 13.54 25.70 9.01
C LEU A 509 15.05 25.74 8.75
N ARG A 510 15.47 25.36 7.53
CA ARG A 510 16.86 25.44 7.08
C ARG A 510 17.40 26.87 7.17
N ASP A 511 16.63 27.86 6.71
CA ASP A 511 17.05 29.26 6.75
C ASP A 511 17.22 29.75 8.19
N VAL A 512 16.30 29.41 9.08
CA VAL A 512 16.41 29.76 10.51
C VAL A 512 17.62 29.10 11.16
N ILE A 513 17.92 27.86 10.85
CA ILE A 513 19.09 27.12 11.39
C ILE A 513 20.40 27.75 10.86
N LYS A 514 20.47 28.10 9.57
CA LYS A 514 21.62 28.75 8.98
C LYS A 514 21.95 30.07 9.71
N THR A 515 20.94 30.87 9.98
CA THR A 515 21.12 32.13 10.69
C THR A 515 21.66 31.93 12.11
N ARG A 516 21.25 30.84 12.79
CA ARG A 516 21.77 30.48 14.12
C ARG A 516 23.22 29.97 14.07
N GLY A 517 23.62 29.29 13.00
CA GLY A 517 24.97 28.73 12.82
C GLY A 517 26.02 29.68 12.30
N ILE A 518 25.63 30.81 11.72
CA ILE A 518 26.57 31.78 11.16
C ILE A 518 27.11 32.65 12.30
N GLU A 519 28.41 32.51 12.58
CA GLU A 519 29.13 33.53 13.37
C GLU A 519 29.11 34.87 12.61
N ALA A 520 28.67 35.92 13.28
CA ALA A 520 28.66 37.27 12.76
C ALA A 520 30.08 37.79 12.55
#